data_9f36cc937501c567a8bdd7ac3c65e1c1
#
_entry.id   9f36cc937501c567a8bdd7ac3c65e1c1
#
_cell.length_a   1.000
_cell.length_b   1.000
_cell.length_c   1.000
_cell.angle_alpha   90.00
_cell.angle_beta   90.00
_cell.angle_gamma   90.00
#
_symmetry.space_group_name_H-M   'P 1'
#
loop_
_entity.id
_entity.type
_entity.pdbx_description
1 polymer ?
#
loop_
_entity_poly.entity_id
_entity_poly.type
_entity_poly.pdbx_seq_one_letter_code
_entity_poly.pdbx_strand_id
1 'polypeptide(L)'
;MDGTIAGLLLALILPSHNLKQKCSFSWEAKASFLRLHKTQQLANLLFSLKTKAMATKAIFVPILTLFSLFFSLTNSIDFDYPAIFNFGDSNSDTGEFAAGLGLLMELPNGQTYFKTPSGRFCDGRLIIDFVMDAMDKPFLNAYLDSIGLPNFRRGCNFASAGSTILPASPTSVSPFSFGLQVAQFLRFKARALELLAQNKKLKRYLPAEDNFEKALYMFDIGQNDLAGAFYSKSLDQILGSIPTILGEFENGIKKLYDQGARYFWVHNTGPLGCLAQNIARFGTDQSKLDELGCVSSHNQAARLFNLQLHALCKKLQGQYMDANVTYIDIFTLKSNLIANYSLYGFEQPIMTCCGYGGPPLNYDSRISCGQTKILNGTLVTAKGCPDSTEHVSWDGIHYTEAANQYVSSQILTGKFSDPPFSDEMPFLLKLKFQK
;
A
#
# COMPACT_ATOMS: atom_id res chain seq x y z
N MET A 1 7.11 20.94 -45.71
CA MET A 1 6.97 22.40 -45.72
C MET A 1 7.94 22.90 -44.70
N ASP A 2 9.23 23.11 -45.07
CA ASP A 2 9.86 24.34 -45.56
C ASP A 2 9.90 25.38 -44.48
N GLY A 3 10.98 25.99 -44.13
CA GLY A 3 12.19 26.37 -44.81
C GLY A 3 13.21 26.96 -43.81
N THR A 4 14.39 26.68 -44.06
CA THR A 4 15.56 27.45 -44.55
C THR A 4 15.49 28.97 -44.49
N ILE A 5 16.52 29.58 -43.89
CA ILE A 5 17.12 30.88 -44.25
C ILE A 5 18.56 30.81 -43.78
N ALA A 6 19.62 30.65 -44.58
CA ALA A 6 20.26 31.55 -45.51
C ALA A 6 20.90 32.74 -44.78
N GLY A 7 22.17 32.96 -44.67
CA GLY A 7 23.16 33.10 -45.71
C GLY A 7 23.19 34.50 -46.30
N LEU A 8 24.23 35.28 -46.06
CA LEU A 8 24.70 36.43 -46.92
C LEU A 8 26.05 36.86 -46.36
N LEU A 9 27.15 36.66 -47.10
CA LEU A 9 27.71 37.47 -48.17
C LEU A 9 28.29 38.80 -47.71
N LEU A 10 29.58 38.92 -47.86
CA LEU A 10 30.08 40.01 -48.73
C LEU A 10 31.51 39.75 -49.18
N ALA A 11 31.72 39.56 -50.44
CA ALA A 11 32.96 39.70 -51.19
C ALA A 11 32.97 41.08 -51.80
N LEU A 12 34.13 41.63 -51.97
CA LEU A 12 34.53 42.73 -52.90
C LEU A 12 35.96 43.17 -52.50
N ILE A 13 36.98 43.33 -53.22
CA ILE A 13 37.34 43.58 -54.63
C ILE A 13 38.86 43.62 -54.64
N LEU A 14 39.46 43.02 -55.64
CA LEU A 14 40.86 43.26 -56.06
C LEU A 14 40.94 44.58 -56.85
N PRO A 15 42.16 45.21 -56.92
CA PRO A 15 42.96 44.90 -58.10
C PRO A 15 44.49 44.82 -57.87
N SER A 16 45.12 44.15 -58.82
CA SER A 16 46.53 44.01 -59.12
C SER A 16 47.27 45.31 -59.35
N HIS A 17 48.48 45.47 -58.83
CA HIS A 17 49.59 46.05 -59.58
C HIS A 17 50.95 45.62 -59.03
N ASN A 18 51.81 45.20 -59.93
CA ASN A 18 53.23 44.91 -59.81
C ASN A 18 54.04 46.11 -59.30
N LEU A 19 54.92 45.84 -58.34
CA LEU A 19 56.19 46.53 -58.24
C LEU A 19 57.17 45.74 -57.41
N LYS A 20 58.25 45.26 -58.04
CA LYS A 20 59.41 44.70 -57.39
C LYS A 20 60.17 45.84 -56.71
N GLN A 21 60.29 45.83 -55.37
CA GLN A 21 61.30 46.55 -54.67
C GLN A 21 61.85 45.64 -53.56
N LYS A 22 63.15 45.34 -53.68
CA LYS A 22 63.98 44.72 -52.63
C LYS A 22 64.09 45.68 -51.46
N CYS A 23 63.63 45.33 -50.30
CA CYS A 23 63.99 45.90 -49.04
C CYS A 23 64.49 44.80 -48.09
N SER A 24 65.72 44.89 -47.68
CA SER A 24 66.36 44.08 -46.65
C SER A 24 65.73 44.41 -45.29
N PHE A 25 64.94 43.49 -44.74
CA PHE A 25 64.44 43.65 -43.41
C PHE A 25 65.48 43.19 -42.38
N SER A 26 65.72 44.03 -41.36
CA SER A 26 66.60 43.75 -40.28
C SER A 26 66.18 42.59 -39.39
N TRP A 27 67.08 41.86 -38.76
CA TRP A 27 66.86 40.71 -37.90
C TRP A 27 65.90 41.00 -36.74
N GLU A 28 65.79 42.23 -36.27
CA GLU A 28 64.93 42.65 -35.17
C GLU A 28 63.39 42.61 -35.55
N ALA A 29 63.11 42.97 -36.78
CA ALA A 29 61.71 42.91 -37.25
C ALA A 29 61.20 41.48 -37.39
N LYS A 30 62.07 40.51 -37.74
CA LYS A 30 61.73 39.11 -37.79
C LYS A 30 61.51 38.51 -36.37
N ALA A 31 62.27 38.93 -35.38
CA ALA A 31 62.18 38.51 -33.99
C ALA A 31 60.88 39.04 -33.35
N SER A 32 60.48 40.27 -33.65
CA SER A 32 59.23 40.87 -33.19
C SER A 32 57.99 40.20 -33.79
N PHE A 33 58.00 39.88 -35.11
CA PHE A 33 56.97 39.23 -35.77
C PHE A 33 56.76 37.77 -35.28
N LEU A 34 57.82 37.05 -35.00
CA LEU A 34 57.77 35.70 -34.40
C LEU A 34 57.27 35.72 -32.97
N ARG A 35 57.56 36.76 -32.20
CA ARG A 35 57.01 36.92 -30.83
C ARG A 35 55.50 37.22 -30.86
N LEU A 36 55.03 38.11 -31.75
CA LEU A 36 53.61 38.39 -31.91
C LEU A 36 52.83 37.14 -32.36
N HIS A 37 53.40 36.35 -33.29
CA HIS A 37 52.74 35.15 -33.77
C HIS A 37 52.63 34.07 -32.68
N LYS A 38 53.65 33.90 -31.83
CA LYS A 38 53.61 32.98 -30.68
C LYS A 38 52.63 33.42 -29.58
N THR A 39 52.58 34.74 -29.30
CA THR A 39 51.60 35.26 -28.31
C THR A 39 50.15 35.12 -28.83
N GLN A 40 49.93 35.34 -30.15
CA GLN A 40 48.62 35.13 -30.74
C GLN A 40 48.19 33.64 -30.73
N GLN A 41 49.12 32.71 -30.99
CA GLN A 41 48.86 31.29 -30.90
C GLN A 41 48.57 30.84 -29.45
N LEU A 42 49.29 31.37 -28.45
CA LEU A 42 49.04 31.11 -27.04
C LEU A 42 47.67 31.66 -26.58
N ALA A 43 47.31 32.86 -27.02
CA ALA A 43 46.02 33.47 -26.72
C ALA A 43 44.84 32.66 -27.33
N ASN A 44 45.00 32.19 -28.59
CA ASN A 44 44.01 31.34 -29.22
C ASN A 44 43.89 29.97 -28.56
N LEU A 45 45.02 29.38 -28.07
CA LEU A 45 45.02 28.12 -27.33
C LEU A 45 44.32 28.27 -25.96
N LEU A 46 44.62 29.36 -25.25
CA LEU A 46 43.98 29.68 -23.96
C LEU A 46 42.45 29.97 -24.12
N PHE A 47 42.09 30.65 -25.21
CA PHE A 47 40.67 30.88 -25.52
C PHE A 47 39.93 29.57 -25.86
N SER A 48 40.58 28.69 -26.65
CA SER A 48 40.05 27.36 -26.96
C SER A 48 39.94 26.45 -25.73
N LEU A 49 40.91 26.53 -24.78
CA LEU A 49 40.83 25.78 -23.52
C LEU A 49 39.77 26.34 -22.58
N LYS A 50 39.58 27.67 -22.52
CA LYS A 50 38.47 28.28 -21.75
C LYS A 50 37.11 27.96 -22.33
N THR A 51 36.95 27.97 -23.64
CA THR A 51 35.64 27.60 -24.28
C THR A 51 35.33 26.12 -24.15
N LYS A 52 36.33 25.21 -24.23
CA LYS A 52 36.15 23.79 -23.93
C LYS A 52 35.79 23.55 -22.45
N ALA A 53 36.45 24.26 -21.50
CA ALA A 53 36.13 24.15 -20.07
C ALA A 53 34.75 24.74 -19.73
N MET A 54 34.29 25.78 -20.43
CA MET A 54 32.92 26.31 -20.28
C MET A 54 31.89 25.40 -20.89
N ALA A 55 32.17 24.80 -22.06
CA ALA A 55 31.26 23.84 -22.68
C ALA A 55 31.10 22.54 -21.85
N THR A 56 32.18 22.02 -21.27
CA THR A 56 32.12 20.88 -20.33
C THR A 56 31.38 21.24 -19.06
N LYS A 57 31.54 22.40 -18.47
CA LYS A 57 30.76 22.83 -17.32
C LYS A 57 29.26 23.02 -17.66
N ALA A 58 28.98 23.58 -18.84
CA ALA A 58 27.59 23.78 -19.30
C ALA A 58 26.85 22.47 -19.58
N ILE A 59 27.53 21.36 -19.84
CA ILE A 59 26.93 20.03 -20.05
C ILE A 59 26.94 19.21 -18.77
N PHE A 60 27.99 19.29 -17.95
CA PHE A 60 28.12 18.52 -16.70
C PHE A 60 27.15 19.00 -15.59
N VAL A 61 26.94 20.32 -15.48
CA VAL A 61 26.02 20.87 -14.46
C VAL A 61 24.57 20.42 -14.68
N PRO A 62 23.96 20.52 -15.88
CA PRO A 62 22.61 20.01 -16.09
C PRO A 62 22.50 18.49 -16.02
N ILE A 63 23.55 17.74 -16.39
CA ILE A 63 23.56 16.27 -16.21
C ILE A 63 23.65 15.92 -14.72
N LEU A 64 24.45 16.60 -13.93
CA LEU A 64 24.52 16.38 -12.48
C LEU A 64 23.20 16.78 -11.78
N THR A 65 22.55 17.87 -12.22
CA THR A 65 21.23 18.28 -11.70
C THR A 65 20.12 17.34 -12.15
N LEU A 66 20.14 16.84 -13.39
CA LEU A 66 19.22 15.77 -13.82
C LEU A 66 19.46 14.47 -13.03
N PHE A 67 20.72 14.09 -12.82
CA PHE A 67 21.06 12.90 -12.04
C PHE A 67 20.64 13.05 -10.57
N SER A 68 20.82 14.23 -9.97
CA SER A 68 20.32 14.51 -8.61
C SER A 68 18.79 14.54 -8.53
N LEU A 69 18.08 15.00 -9.57
CA LEU A 69 16.62 14.92 -9.68
C LEU A 69 16.12 13.49 -9.89
N PHE A 70 16.85 12.65 -10.63
CA PHE A 70 16.52 11.22 -10.74
C PHE A 70 16.77 10.46 -9.44
N PHE A 71 17.82 10.81 -8.66
CA PHE A 71 18.06 10.20 -7.35
C PHE A 71 17.08 10.68 -6.26
N SER A 72 16.40 11.82 -6.47
CA SER A 72 15.38 12.32 -5.52
C SER A 72 14.03 11.60 -5.62
N LEU A 73 13.85 10.68 -6.58
CA LEU A 73 12.54 10.04 -6.85
C LEU A 73 12.38 8.64 -6.24
N THR A 74 13.34 8.16 -5.45
CA THR A 74 13.24 6.85 -4.79
C THR A 74 13.51 6.89 -3.29
N ASN A 75 13.01 7.90 -2.60
CA ASN A 75 12.99 7.86 -1.13
C ASN A 75 11.84 6.96 -0.69
N SER A 76 12.13 5.69 -0.44
CA SER A 76 11.21 4.85 0.31
C SER A 76 11.18 5.32 1.75
N ILE A 77 9.99 5.53 2.27
CA ILE A 77 9.76 5.82 3.69
C ILE A 77 9.99 4.49 4.44
N ASP A 78 10.93 4.48 5.37
CA ASP A 78 11.23 3.30 6.19
C ASP A 78 10.62 3.51 7.58
N PHE A 79 9.65 2.66 7.92
CA PHE A 79 8.97 2.69 9.22
C PHE A 79 9.63 1.67 10.16
N ASP A 80 10.26 2.12 11.23
CA ASP A 80 10.91 1.22 12.20
C ASP A 80 10.11 1.11 13.52
N TYR A 81 8.86 0.66 13.44
CA TYR A 81 8.11 0.29 14.63
C TYR A 81 8.69 -0.98 15.27
N PRO A 82 8.92 -1.02 16.60
CA PRO A 82 9.51 -2.18 17.25
C PRO A 82 8.57 -3.40 17.25
N ALA A 83 7.25 -3.17 17.19
CA ALA A 83 6.21 -4.18 17.12
C ALA A 83 4.97 -3.64 16.38
N ILE A 84 4.13 -4.54 15.90
CA ILE A 84 2.83 -4.23 15.28
C ILE A 84 1.76 -5.06 15.96
N PHE A 85 0.65 -4.42 16.34
CA PHE A 85 -0.56 -5.09 16.83
C PHE A 85 -1.68 -4.82 15.83
N ASN A 86 -2.17 -5.90 15.20
CA ASN A 86 -3.17 -5.80 14.14
C ASN A 86 -4.53 -6.28 14.64
N PHE A 87 -5.58 -5.53 14.28
CA PHE A 87 -6.99 -5.78 14.59
C PHE A 87 -7.79 -5.69 13.31
N GLY A 88 -8.75 -6.60 13.13
CA GLY A 88 -9.47 -6.55 11.88
C GLY A 88 -10.34 -7.78 11.62
N ASP A 89 -10.58 -7.98 10.35
CA ASP A 89 -11.35 -9.11 9.85
C ASP A 89 -10.53 -9.96 8.86
N SER A 90 -11.20 -10.62 7.91
CA SER A 90 -10.56 -11.54 6.95
C SER A 90 -9.52 -10.87 6.04
N ASN A 91 -9.55 -9.54 5.84
CA ASN A 91 -8.55 -8.85 5.03
C ASN A 91 -7.17 -8.81 5.69
N SER A 92 -7.10 -9.04 6.98
CA SER A 92 -5.85 -9.06 7.73
C SER A 92 -5.69 -10.24 8.69
N ASP A 93 -6.59 -11.24 8.67
CA ASP A 93 -6.51 -12.46 9.48
C ASP A 93 -5.38 -13.38 8.99
N THR A 94 -4.42 -13.69 9.85
CA THR A 94 -3.29 -14.58 9.56
C THR A 94 -3.45 -15.98 10.15
N GLY A 95 -4.69 -16.35 10.56
CA GLY A 95 -5.03 -17.68 11.07
C GLY A 95 -5.84 -17.68 12.38
N GLU A 96 -6.21 -16.51 12.90
CA GLU A 96 -6.95 -16.37 14.17
C GLU A 96 -8.31 -17.08 14.12
N PHE A 97 -9.08 -16.86 13.04
CA PHE A 97 -10.39 -17.49 12.85
C PHE A 97 -10.27 -19.02 12.75
N ALA A 98 -9.33 -19.48 11.94
CA ALA A 98 -9.10 -20.92 11.75
C ALA A 98 -8.66 -21.60 13.06
N ALA A 99 -7.71 -21.00 13.77
CA ALA A 99 -7.24 -21.52 15.05
C ALA A 99 -8.31 -21.46 16.13
N GLY A 100 -9.04 -20.34 16.24
CA GLY A 100 -10.05 -20.12 17.25
C GLY A 100 -11.28 -21.02 17.12
N LEU A 101 -11.65 -21.41 15.90
CA LEU A 101 -12.81 -22.29 15.63
C LEU A 101 -12.41 -23.73 15.29
N GLY A 102 -11.12 -24.05 15.26
CA GLY A 102 -10.64 -25.39 14.92
C GLY A 102 -10.87 -25.76 13.45
N LEU A 103 -10.82 -24.79 12.54
CA LEU A 103 -11.04 -25.00 11.12
C LEU A 103 -9.75 -25.38 10.40
N LEU A 104 -9.85 -26.32 9.48
CA LEU A 104 -8.75 -26.65 8.56
C LEU A 104 -8.98 -25.86 7.26
N MET A 105 -8.08 -24.94 6.99
CA MET A 105 -8.03 -24.26 5.70
C MET A 105 -7.40 -25.21 4.66
N GLU A 106 -7.90 -25.16 3.44
CA GLU A 106 -7.41 -25.99 2.34
C GLU A 106 -6.89 -25.15 1.18
N LEU A 107 -6.08 -25.78 0.32
CA LEU A 107 -5.73 -25.22 -0.97
C LEU A 107 -7.02 -24.98 -1.78
N PRO A 108 -7.06 -23.91 -2.61
CA PRO A 108 -5.93 -23.11 -3.10
C PRO A 108 -5.55 -21.89 -2.24
N ASN A 109 -6.14 -21.68 -1.04
CA ASN A 109 -5.71 -20.60 -0.16
C ASN A 109 -4.23 -20.78 0.21
N GLY A 110 -3.44 -19.73 0.06
CA GLY A 110 -1.99 -19.76 0.32
C GLY A 110 -1.12 -20.34 -0.80
N GLN A 111 -1.70 -20.73 -1.94
CA GLN A 111 -1.00 -21.46 -3.01
C GLN A 111 0.14 -20.65 -3.67
N THR A 112 0.05 -19.33 -3.75
CA THR A 112 1.04 -18.52 -4.49
C THR A 112 2.33 -18.32 -3.71
N TYR A 113 2.27 -17.84 -2.49
CA TYR A 113 3.44 -17.53 -1.67
C TYR A 113 3.83 -18.68 -0.73
N PHE A 114 2.89 -19.12 0.11
CA PHE A 114 3.15 -20.09 1.16
C PHE A 114 3.26 -21.52 0.66
N LYS A 115 2.68 -21.83 -0.51
CA LYS A 115 2.58 -23.17 -1.12
C LYS A 115 1.78 -24.17 -0.26
N THR A 116 1.18 -23.71 0.82
CA THR A 116 0.36 -24.46 1.77
C THR A 116 -0.75 -23.54 2.30
N PRO A 117 -1.87 -24.08 2.83
CA PRO A 117 -2.83 -23.28 3.55
C PRO A 117 -2.17 -22.55 4.71
N SER A 118 -2.37 -21.24 4.79
CA SER A 118 -1.66 -20.36 5.74
C SER A 118 -2.57 -19.62 6.71
N GLY A 119 -3.84 -20.04 6.81
CA GLY A 119 -4.86 -19.38 7.63
C GLY A 119 -5.40 -18.08 7.05
N ARG A 120 -4.96 -17.67 5.85
CA ARG A 120 -5.36 -16.45 5.16
C ARG A 120 -6.43 -16.73 4.11
N PHE A 121 -7.42 -15.84 4.02
CA PHE A 121 -8.46 -15.88 2.98
C PHE A 121 -7.95 -15.20 1.70
N CYS A 122 -6.90 -15.78 1.11
CA CYS A 122 -6.17 -15.24 -0.04
C CYS A 122 -5.35 -16.38 -0.65
N ASP A 123 -4.96 -16.25 -1.91
CA ASP A 123 -4.00 -17.17 -2.54
C ASP A 123 -2.57 -17.04 -1.99
N GLY A 124 -2.27 -15.95 -1.27
CA GLY A 124 -0.95 -15.70 -0.70
C GLY A 124 -0.97 -14.68 0.44
N ARG A 125 -0.12 -13.65 0.33
CA ARG A 125 0.06 -12.62 1.36
C ARG A 125 -1.09 -11.62 1.39
N LEU A 126 -1.37 -11.10 2.59
CA LEU A 126 -2.29 -10.02 2.86
C LEU A 126 -1.55 -8.67 2.95
N ILE A 127 -2.29 -7.56 2.99
CA ILE A 127 -1.71 -6.21 3.17
C ILE A 127 -0.79 -6.16 4.39
N ILE A 128 -1.20 -6.76 5.51
CA ILE A 128 -0.39 -6.80 6.74
C ILE A 128 0.94 -7.53 6.55
N ASP A 129 0.99 -8.59 5.74
CA ASP A 129 2.23 -9.33 5.46
C ASP A 129 3.20 -8.46 4.64
N PHE A 130 2.71 -7.72 3.64
CA PHE A 130 3.53 -6.77 2.87
C PHE A 130 4.04 -5.60 3.71
N VAL A 131 3.24 -5.11 4.67
CA VAL A 131 3.67 -4.08 5.62
C VAL A 131 4.78 -4.62 6.52
N MET A 132 4.66 -5.86 7.02
CA MET A 132 5.71 -6.51 7.82
C MET A 132 7.00 -6.69 7.01
N ASP A 133 6.88 -7.15 5.76
CA ASP A 133 8.00 -7.35 4.84
C ASP A 133 8.74 -6.02 4.55
N ALA A 134 7.98 -4.95 4.27
CA ALA A 134 8.54 -3.61 4.05
C ALA A 134 9.30 -3.06 5.26
N MET A 135 8.96 -3.52 6.46
CA MET A 135 9.65 -3.15 7.72
C MET A 135 10.76 -4.14 8.11
N ASP A 136 11.11 -5.10 7.24
CA ASP A 136 12.09 -6.15 7.50
C ASP A 136 11.78 -6.93 8.81
N LYS A 137 10.51 -7.32 8.96
CA LYS A 137 9.99 -8.05 10.13
C LYS A 137 9.31 -9.35 9.69
N PRO A 138 9.38 -10.40 10.53
CA PRO A 138 8.64 -11.63 10.29
C PRO A 138 7.12 -11.36 10.29
N PHE A 139 6.37 -12.14 9.51
CA PHE A 139 4.90 -12.05 9.49
C PHE A 139 4.31 -12.26 10.88
N LEU A 140 3.20 -11.57 11.16
CA LEU A 140 2.55 -11.67 12.46
C LEU A 140 1.91 -13.05 12.66
N ASN A 141 2.16 -13.62 13.83
CA ASN A 141 1.42 -14.79 14.29
C ASN A 141 0.04 -14.36 14.81
N ALA A 142 -0.96 -15.18 14.52
CA ALA A 142 -2.29 -15.05 15.11
C ALA A 142 -2.26 -15.35 16.61
N TYR A 143 -3.07 -14.63 17.39
CA TYR A 143 -3.07 -14.73 18.86
C TYR A 143 -3.45 -16.12 19.37
N LEU A 144 -4.43 -16.80 18.74
CA LEU A 144 -4.92 -18.11 19.15
C LEU A 144 -4.15 -19.29 18.52
N ASP A 145 -3.31 -19.06 17.50
CA ASP A 145 -2.53 -20.13 16.89
C ASP A 145 -1.34 -20.53 17.75
N SER A 146 -1.59 -21.44 18.69
CA SER A 146 -0.58 -21.96 19.61
C SER A 146 0.30 -23.06 19.01
N ILE A 147 -0.13 -23.74 17.93
CA ILE A 147 0.54 -24.91 17.36
C ILE A 147 1.73 -24.50 16.50
N GLY A 148 1.64 -23.32 15.86
CA GLY A 148 2.70 -22.76 15.02
C GLY A 148 3.95 -22.31 15.75
N LEU A 149 4.08 -22.54 17.08
CA LEU A 149 5.15 -22.05 17.94
C LEU A 149 5.34 -20.52 17.80
N PRO A 150 4.31 -19.72 18.10
CA PRO A 150 4.27 -18.32 17.79
C PRO A 150 5.38 -17.53 18.49
N ASN A 151 5.94 -16.58 17.77
CA ASN A 151 6.88 -15.61 18.31
C ASN A 151 6.25 -14.21 18.24
N PHE A 152 5.85 -13.69 19.38
CA PHE A 152 5.17 -12.40 19.49
C PHE A 152 6.13 -11.21 19.76
N ARG A 153 7.43 -11.42 19.68
CA ARG A 153 8.42 -10.35 19.95
C ARG A 153 8.16 -9.09 19.12
N ARG A 154 7.69 -9.25 17.87
CA ARG A 154 7.44 -8.16 16.94
C ARG A 154 5.97 -7.79 16.80
N GLY A 155 5.13 -8.27 17.70
CA GLY A 155 3.70 -7.99 17.73
C GLY A 155 2.85 -9.23 17.64
N CYS A 156 1.55 -9.02 17.45
CA CYS A 156 0.54 -10.08 17.43
C CYS A 156 -0.62 -9.67 16.53
N ASN A 157 -1.23 -10.64 15.86
CA ASN A 157 -2.42 -10.44 15.06
C ASN A 157 -3.67 -10.95 15.81
N PHE A 158 -4.63 -10.06 16.05
CA PHE A 158 -5.93 -10.34 16.65
C PHE A 158 -7.06 -10.32 15.62
N ALA A 159 -6.78 -9.94 14.36
CA ALA A 159 -7.76 -9.90 13.30
C ALA A 159 -8.31 -11.30 13.03
N SER A 160 -9.62 -11.40 12.89
CA SER A 160 -10.32 -12.68 12.69
C SER A 160 -11.38 -12.54 11.60
N ALA A 161 -11.43 -13.49 10.68
CA ALA A 161 -12.36 -13.46 9.56
C ALA A 161 -13.82 -13.33 10.02
N GLY A 162 -14.63 -12.55 9.29
CA GLY A 162 -16.03 -12.32 9.60
C GLY A 162 -16.30 -11.42 10.81
N SER A 163 -15.26 -10.84 11.41
CA SER A 163 -15.40 -9.96 12.58
C SER A 163 -16.09 -8.65 12.24
N THR A 164 -16.88 -8.17 13.19
CA THR A 164 -17.57 -6.88 13.18
C THR A 164 -17.01 -5.95 14.24
N ILE A 165 -17.19 -4.64 14.06
CA ILE A 165 -16.95 -3.65 15.11
C ILE A 165 -17.96 -3.83 16.24
N LEU A 166 -19.24 -4.00 15.86
CA LEU A 166 -20.30 -4.28 16.81
C LEU A 166 -20.10 -5.64 17.50
N PRO A 167 -20.56 -5.81 18.74
CA PRO A 167 -20.56 -7.11 19.42
C PRO A 167 -21.18 -8.20 18.56
N ALA A 168 -20.57 -9.39 18.61
CA ALA A 168 -21.10 -10.55 17.90
C ALA A 168 -22.49 -10.93 18.41
N SER A 169 -23.36 -11.32 17.49
CA SER A 169 -24.72 -11.84 17.73
C SER A 169 -24.77 -13.33 17.38
N PRO A 170 -25.84 -14.05 17.69
CA PRO A 170 -26.00 -15.45 17.27
C PRO A 170 -25.96 -15.69 15.75
N THR A 171 -26.14 -14.65 14.95
CA THR A 171 -26.08 -14.70 13.49
C THR A 171 -24.75 -14.20 12.91
N SER A 172 -23.81 -13.77 13.76
CA SER A 172 -22.48 -13.33 13.33
C SER A 172 -21.65 -14.52 12.84
N VAL A 173 -20.88 -14.31 11.77
CA VAL A 173 -19.95 -15.31 11.22
C VAL A 173 -18.85 -15.63 12.22
N SER A 174 -18.33 -14.60 12.88
CA SER A 174 -17.24 -14.69 13.85
C SER A 174 -17.69 -14.25 15.25
N PRO A 175 -17.29 -14.95 16.31
CA PRO A 175 -17.47 -14.47 17.68
C PRO A 175 -16.44 -13.40 18.07
N PHE A 176 -15.37 -13.24 17.29
CA PHE A 176 -14.20 -12.40 17.60
C PHE A 176 -14.42 -10.94 17.18
N SER A 177 -15.49 -10.30 17.70
CA SER A 177 -15.75 -8.87 17.44
C SER A 177 -14.57 -7.98 17.86
N PHE A 178 -14.52 -6.75 17.35
CA PHE A 178 -13.47 -5.78 17.69
C PHE A 178 -13.29 -5.62 19.21
N GLY A 179 -14.39 -5.51 19.97
CA GLY A 179 -14.32 -5.44 21.42
C GLY A 179 -13.66 -6.66 22.08
N LEU A 180 -13.84 -7.86 21.52
CA LEU A 180 -13.17 -9.07 21.99
C LEU A 180 -11.69 -9.09 21.60
N GLN A 181 -11.34 -8.67 20.38
CA GLN A 181 -9.94 -8.53 19.95
C GLN A 181 -9.17 -7.56 20.86
N VAL A 182 -9.79 -6.44 21.23
CA VAL A 182 -9.20 -5.50 22.22
C VAL A 182 -9.03 -6.17 23.57
N ALA A 183 -10.00 -6.96 24.04
CA ALA A 183 -9.88 -7.71 25.31
C ALA A 183 -8.75 -8.77 25.25
N GLN A 184 -8.59 -9.46 24.12
CA GLN A 184 -7.46 -10.37 23.87
C GLN A 184 -6.12 -9.64 23.96
N PHE A 185 -6.01 -8.45 23.35
CA PHE A 185 -4.80 -7.62 23.47
C PHE A 185 -4.51 -7.21 24.91
N LEU A 186 -5.51 -6.75 25.66
CA LEU A 186 -5.33 -6.37 27.07
C LEU A 186 -4.79 -7.55 27.91
N ARG A 187 -5.37 -8.74 27.72
CA ARG A 187 -4.89 -9.98 28.34
C ARG A 187 -3.46 -10.32 27.90
N PHE A 188 -3.18 -10.22 26.60
CA PHE A 188 -1.85 -10.49 26.03
C PHE A 188 -0.80 -9.58 26.65
N LYS A 189 -1.03 -8.26 26.70
CA LYS A 189 -0.11 -7.29 27.30
C LYS A 189 0.15 -7.59 28.77
N ALA A 190 -0.90 -7.74 29.57
CA ALA A 190 -0.77 -8.01 31.00
C ALA A 190 0.06 -9.29 31.25
N ARG A 191 -0.25 -10.37 30.51
CA ARG A 191 0.46 -11.64 30.67
C ARG A 191 1.89 -11.59 30.16
N ALA A 192 2.16 -10.88 29.07
CA ALA A 192 3.52 -10.71 28.54
C ALA A 192 4.42 -9.99 29.56
N LEU A 193 3.93 -8.91 30.18
CA LEU A 193 4.67 -8.16 31.20
C LEU A 193 4.92 -8.98 32.45
N GLU A 194 3.92 -9.73 32.94
CA GLU A 194 4.07 -10.66 34.05
C GLU A 194 5.16 -11.71 33.80
N LEU A 195 5.13 -12.35 32.62
CA LEU A 195 6.11 -13.37 32.24
C LEU A 195 7.52 -12.80 32.10
N LEU A 196 7.66 -11.59 31.58
CA LEU A 196 8.95 -10.89 31.45
C LEU A 196 9.52 -10.50 32.81
N ALA A 197 8.68 -10.14 33.79
CA ALA A 197 9.08 -9.87 35.17
C ALA A 197 9.64 -11.13 35.83
N GLN A 198 9.02 -12.29 35.59
CA GLN A 198 9.45 -13.58 36.10
C GLN A 198 10.72 -14.11 35.42
N ASN A 199 10.82 -13.95 34.08
CA ASN A 199 11.93 -14.48 33.31
C ASN A 199 12.30 -13.57 32.13
N LYS A 200 13.34 -12.76 32.32
CA LYS A 200 13.84 -11.81 31.30
C LYS A 200 14.30 -12.49 29.99
N LYS A 201 14.59 -13.79 29.98
CA LYS A 201 14.97 -14.52 28.75
C LYS A 201 13.80 -14.61 27.74
N LEU A 202 12.55 -14.44 28.21
CA LEU A 202 11.35 -14.47 27.37
C LEU A 202 11.24 -13.26 26.42
N LYS A 203 12.05 -12.20 26.59
CA LYS A 203 12.13 -11.07 25.64
C LYS A 203 12.50 -11.47 24.22
N ARG A 204 12.98 -12.69 23.99
CA ARG A 204 13.21 -13.25 22.65
C ARG A 204 11.91 -13.70 21.97
N TYR A 205 10.82 -13.86 22.72
CA TYR A 205 9.50 -14.30 22.22
C TYR A 205 8.37 -13.32 22.47
N LEU A 206 8.54 -12.39 23.41
CA LEU A 206 7.53 -11.42 23.82
C LEU A 206 8.02 -10.00 23.57
N PRO A 207 7.11 -9.04 23.28
CA PRO A 207 7.45 -7.63 23.15
C PRO A 207 7.98 -7.09 24.49
N ALA A 208 9.02 -6.25 24.43
CA ALA A 208 9.47 -5.53 25.61
C ALA A 208 8.41 -4.51 26.07
N GLU A 209 8.45 -4.08 27.33
CA GLU A 209 7.44 -3.17 27.89
C GLU A 209 7.29 -1.87 27.07
N ASP A 210 8.43 -1.27 26.72
CA ASP A 210 8.45 -0.04 25.92
C ASP A 210 7.99 -0.22 24.45
N ASN A 211 7.94 -1.47 23.97
CA ASN A 211 7.44 -1.75 22.63
C ASN A 211 5.93 -1.51 22.52
N PHE A 212 5.16 -1.64 23.61
CA PHE A 212 3.71 -1.40 23.57
C PHE A 212 3.36 0.06 23.31
N GLU A 213 4.15 1.00 23.80
CA GLU A 213 3.96 2.42 23.53
C GLU A 213 4.44 2.82 22.14
N LYS A 214 5.56 2.23 21.69
CA LYS A 214 6.21 2.54 20.40
C LYS A 214 5.68 1.72 19.23
N ALA A 215 4.78 0.76 19.50
CA ALA A 215 4.21 -0.11 18.47
C ALA A 215 3.24 0.61 17.56
N LEU A 216 3.11 0.11 16.34
CA LEU A 216 2.03 0.45 15.43
C LEU A 216 0.79 -0.40 15.74
N TYR A 217 -0.37 0.23 15.86
CA TYR A 217 -1.68 -0.39 16.02
C TYR A 217 -2.47 -0.22 14.72
N MET A 218 -2.70 -1.33 14.01
CA MET A 218 -3.36 -1.31 12.71
C MET A 218 -4.79 -1.83 12.81
N PHE A 219 -5.70 -1.22 12.05
CA PHE A 219 -7.13 -1.57 12.03
C PHE A 219 -7.63 -1.65 10.60
N ASP A 220 -8.21 -2.80 10.23
CA ASP A 220 -8.91 -3.02 8.97
C ASP A 220 -10.21 -3.77 9.28
N ILE A 221 -11.27 -3.03 9.64
CA ILE A 221 -12.53 -3.59 10.14
C ILE A 221 -13.71 -2.65 9.86
N GLY A 222 -14.93 -3.20 9.80
CA GLY A 222 -16.18 -2.46 9.61
C GLY A 222 -16.94 -2.86 8.36
N GLN A 223 -16.30 -3.52 7.42
CA GLN A 223 -16.95 -3.99 6.20
C GLN A 223 -18.01 -5.06 6.48
N ASN A 224 -17.79 -5.95 7.45
CA ASN A 224 -18.78 -6.97 7.80
C ASN A 224 -20.01 -6.38 8.50
N ASP A 225 -19.84 -5.28 9.26
CA ASP A 225 -20.97 -4.54 9.83
C ASP A 225 -21.88 -3.99 8.75
N LEU A 226 -21.30 -3.44 7.67
CA LEU A 226 -22.04 -2.85 6.57
C LEU A 226 -22.60 -3.92 5.62
N ALA A 227 -21.73 -4.77 5.05
CA ALA A 227 -22.12 -5.75 4.04
C ALA A 227 -23.10 -6.78 4.59
N GLY A 228 -22.90 -7.26 5.83
CA GLY A 228 -23.81 -8.19 6.51
C GLY A 228 -25.19 -7.58 6.77
N ALA A 229 -25.27 -6.28 7.00
CA ALA A 229 -26.53 -5.60 7.28
C ALA A 229 -27.49 -5.58 6.05
N PHE A 230 -26.97 -5.58 4.82
CA PHE A 230 -27.79 -5.59 3.60
C PHE A 230 -28.66 -6.83 3.44
N TYR A 231 -28.38 -7.92 4.15
CA TYR A 231 -29.21 -9.11 4.12
C TYR A 231 -30.55 -8.95 4.87
N SER A 232 -30.67 -7.96 5.76
CA SER A 232 -31.84 -7.79 6.63
C SER A 232 -32.32 -6.35 6.83
N LYS A 233 -31.57 -5.36 6.37
CA LYS A 233 -31.86 -3.93 6.60
C LYS A 233 -31.93 -3.16 5.27
N SER A 234 -32.74 -2.09 5.26
CA SER A 234 -32.70 -1.10 4.18
C SER A 234 -31.43 -0.25 4.22
N LEU A 235 -31.10 0.40 3.11
CA LEU A 235 -29.98 1.32 3.05
C LEU A 235 -30.08 2.40 4.15
N ASP A 236 -31.25 3.04 4.33
CA ASP A 236 -31.42 4.08 5.34
C ASP A 236 -31.18 3.57 6.77
N GLN A 237 -31.60 2.34 7.07
CA GLN A 237 -31.31 1.71 8.37
C GLN A 237 -29.82 1.44 8.56
N ILE A 238 -29.11 1.06 7.49
CA ILE A 238 -27.65 0.86 7.52
C ILE A 238 -26.94 2.19 7.74
N LEU A 239 -27.29 3.21 6.96
CA LEU A 239 -26.73 4.55 7.12
C LEU A 239 -26.97 5.10 8.52
N GLY A 240 -28.17 4.92 9.06
CA GLY A 240 -28.54 5.33 10.43
C GLY A 240 -27.78 4.58 11.53
N SER A 241 -27.23 3.39 11.26
CA SER A 241 -26.46 2.59 12.23
C SER A 241 -24.98 2.98 12.32
N ILE A 242 -24.43 3.69 11.34
CA ILE A 242 -23.00 4.05 11.26
C ILE A 242 -22.49 4.75 12.53
N PRO A 243 -23.19 5.74 13.12
CA PRO A 243 -22.70 6.39 14.34
C PRO A 243 -22.55 5.42 15.52
N THR A 244 -23.42 4.42 15.64
CA THR A 244 -23.31 3.39 16.68
C THR A 244 -22.10 2.49 16.45
N ILE A 245 -21.86 2.08 15.20
CA ILE A 245 -20.69 1.27 14.83
C ILE A 245 -19.39 2.04 15.17
N LEU A 246 -19.32 3.32 14.78
CA LEU A 246 -18.14 4.14 15.03
C LEU A 246 -17.96 4.49 16.51
N GLY A 247 -19.04 4.57 17.30
CA GLY A 247 -18.97 4.73 18.75
C GLY A 247 -18.29 3.53 19.44
N GLU A 248 -18.58 2.31 18.99
CA GLU A 248 -17.90 1.11 19.49
C GLU A 248 -16.43 1.06 19.06
N PHE A 249 -16.12 1.51 17.83
CA PHE A 249 -14.73 1.63 17.39
C PHE A 249 -13.95 2.65 18.22
N GLU A 250 -14.53 3.83 18.48
CA GLU A 250 -13.95 4.85 19.35
C GLU A 250 -13.66 4.32 20.76
N ASN A 251 -14.60 3.57 21.35
CA ASN A 251 -14.43 2.92 22.65
C ASN A 251 -13.24 1.96 22.67
N GLY A 252 -13.04 1.19 21.61
CA GLY A 252 -11.90 0.29 21.48
C GLY A 252 -10.57 1.04 21.38
N ILE A 253 -10.48 2.07 20.53
CA ILE A 253 -9.29 2.91 20.40
C ILE A 253 -8.94 3.57 21.73
N LYS A 254 -9.95 4.10 22.45
CA LYS A 254 -9.73 4.68 23.80
C LYS A 254 -9.10 3.68 24.76
N LYS A 255 -9.60 2.44 24.81
CA LYS A 255 -9.04 1.39 25.68
C LYS A 255 -7.58 1.10 25.33
N LEU A 256 -7.23 1.05 24.05
CA LEU A 256 -5.85 0.84 23.60
C LEU A 256 -4.95 2.03 23.98
N TYR A 257 -5.43 3.26 23.76
CA TYR A 257 -4.73 4.49 24.16
C TYR A 257 -4.46 4.53 25.68
N ASP A 258 -5.47 4.22 26.49
CA ASP A 258 -5.35 4.16 27.97
C ASP A 258 -4.32 3.08 28.39
N GLN A 259 -4.01 2.12 27.53
CA GLN A 259 -2.96 1.11 27.71
C GLN A 259 -1.62 1.49 27.09
N GLY A 260 -1.45 2.73 26.64
CA GLY A 260 -0.17 3.24 26.17
C GLY A 260 0.02 3.17 24.66
N ALA A 261 -0.98 2.76 23.88
CA ALA A 261 -0.90 2.84 22.42
C ALA A 261 -0.82 4.30 21.96
N ARG A 262 0.09 4.61 21.00
CA ARG A 262 0.33 5.97 20.53
C ARG A 262 0.32 6.13 19.02
N TYR A 263 0.49 5.05 18.24
CA TYR A 263 0.55 5.11 16.79
C TYR A 263 -0.54 4.22 16.20
N PHE A 264 -1.53 4.83 15.54
CA PHE A 264 -2.72 4.18 15.03
C PHE A 264 -2.83 4.35 13.51
N TRP A 265 -2.90 3.24 12.76
CA TRP A 265 -3.25 3.24 11.34
C TRP A 265 -4.65 2.65 11.18
N VAL A 266 -5.57 3.49 10.72
CA VAL A 266 -6.97 3.14 10.55
C VAL A 266 -7.30 3.07 9.07
N HIS A 267 -7.40 1.85 8.54
CA HIS A 267 -7.85 1.61 7.19
C HIS A 267 -9.36 1.85 7.11
N ASN A 268 -9.79 2.56 6.06
CA ASN A 268 -11.21 2.65 5.77
C ASN A 268 -11.73 1.41 5.04
N THR A 269 -13.04 1.30 4.88
CA THR A 269 -13.69 0.20 4.16
C THR A 269 -13.56 0.37 2.65
N GLY A 270 -13.17 -0.69 1.94
CA GLY A 270 -13.08 -0.71 0.48
C GLY A 270 -14.43 -0.62 -0.24
N PRO A 271 -14.46 -0.67 -1.60
CA PRO A 271 -15.67 -0.56 -2.41
C PRO A 271 -16.51 -1.84 -2.33
N LEU A 272 -17.34 -1.97 -1.29
CA LEU A 272 -18.16 -3.15 -1.00
C LEU A 272 -19.07 -3.55 -2.15
N GLY A 273 -19.57 -2.58 -2.93
CA GLY A 273 -20.42 -2.82 -4.09
C GLY A 273 -19.72 -3.57 -5.22
N CYS A 274 -18.39 -3.54 -5.27
CA CYS A 274 -17.59 -4.19 -6.32
C CYS A 274 -17.23 -5.64 -5.99
N LEU A 275 -17.57 -6.15 -4.82
CA LEU A 275 -17.33 -7.54 -4.45
C LEU A 275 -18.28 -8.45 -5.24
N ALA A 276 -17.75 -9.48 -5.90
CA ALA A 276 -18.54 -10.41 -6.71
C ALA A 276 -19.70 -11.04 -5.93
N GLN A 277 -19.50 -11.31 -4.63
CA GLN A 277 -20.56 -11.75 -3.73
C GLN A 277 -21.75 -10.79 -3.69
N ASN A 278 -21.48 -9.49 -3.57
CA ASN A 278 -22.54 -8.49 -3.47
C ASN A 278 -23.19 -8.22 -4.83
N ILE A 279 -22.43 -8.25 -5.93
CA ILE A 279 -22.97 -8.15 -7.28
C ILE A 279 -23.88 -9.35 -7.59
N ALA A 280 -23.43 -10.56 -7.29
CA ALA A 280 -24.22 -11.77 -7.51
C ALA A 280 -25.56 -11.74 -6.77
N ARG A 281 -25.60 -11.18 -5.57
CA ARG A 281 -26.80 -11.14 -4.72
C ARG A 281 -27.71 -9.95 -4.96
N PHE A 282 -27.15 -8.77 -5.15
CA PHE A 282 -27.87 -7.49 -5.14
C PHE A 282 -27.80 -6.74 -6.47
N GLY A 283 -26.96 -7.19 -7.40
CA GLY A 283 -26.71 -6.55 -8.68
C GLY A 283 -27.49 -7.15 -9.86
N THR A 284 -28.51 -7.97 -9.62
CA THR A 284 -29.34 -8.58 -10.69
C THR A 284 -30.14 -7.56 -11.48
N ASP A 285 -30.42 -6.39 -10.90
CA ASP A 285 -31.04 -5.24 -11.55
C ASP A 285 -29.95 -4.24 -11.95
N GLN A 286 -29.75 -4.07 -13.26
CA GLN A 286 -28.72 -3.18 -13.82
C GLN A 286 -28.88 -1.71 -13.36
N SER A 287 -30.07 -1.26 -13.02
CA SER A 287 -30.32 0.10 -12.53
C SER A 287 -29.72 0.36 -11.14
N LYS A 288 -29.35 -0.71 -10.43
CA LYS A 288 -28.71 -0.63 -9.11
C LYS A 288 -27.18 -0.63 -9.18
N LEU A 289 -26.62 -0.78 -10.35
CA LEU A 289 -25.17 -0.78 -10.58
C LEU A 289 -24.68 0.62 -10.93
N ASP A 290 -23.44 0.91 -10.53
CA ASP A 290 -22.73 2.08 -10.98
C ASP A 290 -22.00 1.83 -12.32
N GLU A 291 -21.25 2.83 -12.81
CA GLU A 291 -20.53 2.77 -14.10
C GLU A 291 -19.48 1.65 -14.16
N LEU A 292 -18.99 1.19 -13.02
CA LEU A 292 -18.04 0.07 -12.91
C LEU A 292 -18.75 -1.30 -12.79
N GLY A 293 -20.08 -1.33 -12.81
CA GLY A 293 -20.85 -2.55 -12.58
C GLY A 293 -20.94 -2.97 -11.09
N CYS A 294 -20.63 -2.08 -10.18
CA CYS A 294 -20.68 -2.32 -8.75
C CYS A 294 -22.04 -1.92 -8.16
N VAL A 295 -22.49 -2.58 -7.09
CA VAL A 295 -23.76 -2.25 -6.42
C VAL A 295 -23.71 -0.89 -5.75
N SER A 296 -24.40 0.10 -6.29
CA SER A 296 -24.34 1.52 -5.90
C SER A 296 -24.65 1.74 -4.42
N SER A 297 -25.67 1.08 -3.86
CA SER A 297 -26.08 1.23 -2.46
C SER A 297 -25.00 0.77 -1.47
N HIS A 298 -24.25 -0.29 -1.80
CA HIS A 298 -23.16 -0.79 -0.96
C HIS A 298 -21.98 0.18 -0.97
N ASN A 299 -21.64 0.75 -2.14
CA ASN A 299 -20.60 1.77 -2.23
C ASN A 299 -21.04 3.08 -1.55
N GLN A 300 -22.32 3.43 -1.56
CA GLN A 300 -22.85 4.58 -0.83
C GLN A 300 -22.69 4.40 0.69
N ALA A 301 -23.04 3.23 1.22
CA ALA A 301 -22.85 2.92 2.65
C ALA A 301 -21.35 2.98 3.05
N ALA A 302 -20.48 2.37 2.24
CA ALA A 302 -19.04 2.41 2.48
C ALA A 302 -18.50 3.86 2.48
N ARG A 303 -18.89 4.69 1.49
CA ARG A 303 -18.45 6.09 1.44
C ARG A 303 -18.92 6.90 2.65
N LEU A 304 -20.17 6.73 3.12
CA LEU A 304 -20.65 7.46 4.29
C LEU A 304 -19.94 7.00 5.57
N PHE A 305 -19.74 5.68 5.72
CA PHE A 305 -18.95 5.14 6.82
C PHE A 305 -17.53 5.72 6.82
N ASN A 306 -16.87 5.72 5.67
CA ASN A 306 -15.50 6.22 5.52
C ASN A 306 -15.39 7.72 5.82
N LEU A 307 -16.37 8.52 5.38
CA LEU A 307 -16.44 9.95 5.70
C LEU A 307 -16.53 10.19 7.21
N GLN A 308 -17.40 9.44 7.90
CA GLN A 308 -17.56 9.58 9.35
C GLN A 308 -16.37 9.00 10.12
N LEU A 309 -15.77 7.90 9.63
CA LEU A 309 -14.54 7.33 10.19
C LEU A 309 -13.36 8.32 10.08
N HIS A 310 -13.22 8.99 8.94
CA HIS A 310 -12.20 10.03 8.76
C HIS A 310 -12.40 11.19 9.76
N ALA A 311 -13.65 11.66 9.91
CA ALA A 311 -13.98 12.68 10.90
C ALA A 311 -13.66 12.21 12.34
N LEU A 312 -13.92 10.92 12.65
CA LEU A 312 -13.56 10.33 13.94
C LEU A 312 -12.03 10.29 14.14
N CYS A 313 -11.25 9.91 13.14
CA CYS A 313 -9.78 9.94 13.22
C CYS A 313 -9.26 11.35 13.51
N LYS A 314 -9.80 12.39 12.85
CA LYS A 314 -9.47 13.79 13.13
C LYS A 314 -9.84 14.21 14.56
N LYS A 315 -11.02 13.80 15.05
CA LYS A 315 -11.43 14.03 16.44
C LYS A 315 -10.46 13.40 17.43
N LEU A 316 -10.10 12.13 17.21
CA LEU A 316 -9.17 11.40 18.07
C LEU A 316 -7.77 12.02 18.06
N GLN A 317 -7.25 12.43 16.88
CA GLN A 317 -6.00 13.17 16.78
C GLN A 317 -6.02 14.46 17.60
N GLY A 318 -7.12 15.20 17.56
CA GLY A 318 -7.30 16.42 18.38
C GLY A 318 -7.44 16.16 19.88
N GLN A 319 -7.91 14.98 20.27
CA GLN A 319 -8.08 14.59 21.70
C GLN A 319 -6.80 14.01 22.30
N TYR A 320 -6.03 13.26 21.52
CA TYR A 320 -4.83 12.55 21.95
C TYR A 320 -3.57 13.21 21.40
N MET A 321 -3.16 14.34 22.02
CA MET A 321 -2.07 15.19 21.56
C MET A 321 -0.70 14.50 21.55
N ASP A 322 -0.54 13.41 22.29
CA ASP A 322 0.67 12.59 22.38
C ASP A 322 0.59 11.30 21.53
N ALA A 323 -0.44 11.19 20.68
CA ALA A 323 -0.63 10.05 19.77
C ALA A 323 -0.77 10.51 18.32
N ASN A 324 -0.44 9.62 17.38
CA ASN A 324 -0.65 9.80 15.96
C ASN A 324 -1.79 8.89 15.50
N VAL A 325 -2.84 9.46 14.93
CA VAL A 325 -3.97 8.73 14.36
C VAL A 325 -4.01 9.00 12.87
N THR A 326 -3.56 8.03 12.08
CA THR A 326 -3.47 8.13 10.63
C THR A 326 -4.61 7.36 9.98
N TYR A 327 -5.42 8.05 9.20
CA TYR A 327 -6.43 7.45 8.34
C TYR A 327 -5.82 7.02 7.02
N ILE A 328 -6.15 5.81 6.53
CA ILE A 328 -5.67 5.25 5.26
C ILE A 328 -6.87 5.03 4.32
N ASP A 329 -6.84 5.66 3.14
CA ASP A 329 -7.93 5.61 2.17
C ASP A 329 -7.84 4.38 1.25
N ILE A 330 -8.21 3.23 1.79
CA ILE A 330 -8.30 1.95 1.07
C ILE A 330 -9.42 1.98 0.00
N PHE A 331 -10.50 2.73 0.26
CA PHE A 331 -11.61 2.84 -0.69
C PHE A 331 -11.14 3.41 -2.03
N THR A 332 -10.45 4.53 -1.99
CA THR A 332 -9.91 5.17 -3.20
C THR A 332 -8.88 4.28 -3.89
N LEU A 333 -7.98 3.65 -3.14
CA LEU A 333 -6.98 2.73 -3.68
C LEU A 333 -7.61 1.57 -4.43
N LYS A 334 -8.52 0.85 -3.80
CA LYS A 334 -9.18 -0.33 -4.39
C LYS A 334 -10.14 0.07 -5.53
N SER A 335 -10.83 1.21 -5.42
CA SER A 335 -11.68 1.72 -6.51
C SER A 335 -10.86 2.08 -7.75
N ASN A 336 -9.70 2.74 -7.55
CA ASN A 336 -8.79 3.07 -8.64
C ASN A 336 -8.18 1.81 -9.29
N LEU A 337 -7.87 0.79 -8.49
CA LEU A 337 -7.39 -0.49 -8.98
C LEU A 337 -8.44 -1.15 -9.88
N ILE A 338 -9.70 -1.22 -9.44
CA ILE A 338 -10.81 -1.81 -10.20
C ILE A 338 -11.11 -1.01 -11.47
N ALA A 339 -11.13 0.33 -11.39
CA ALA A 339 -11.45 1.19 -12.52
C ALA A 339 -10.35 1.19 -13.61
N ASN A 340 -9.10 1.03 -13.22
CA ASN A 340 -7.94 1.12 -14.10
C ASN A 340 -7.10 -0.17 -14.10
N TYR A 341 -7.73 -1.30 -13.87
CA TYR A 341 -7.08 -2.60 -13.65
C TYR A 341 -6.02 -2.95 -14.71
N SER A 342 -6.30 -2.69 -15.99
CA SER A 342 -5.38 -2.99 -17.09
C SER A 342 -4.09 -2.17 -17.05
N LEU A 343 -4.12 -0.94 -16.52
CA LEU A 343 -2.92 -0.12 -16.32
C LEU A 343 -1.99 -0.71 -15.26
N TYR A 344 -2.53 -1.54 -14.37
CA TYR A 344 -1.80 -2.17 -13.27
C TYR A 344 -1.47 -3.65 -13.52
N GLY A 345 -1.73 -4.12 -14.77
CA GLY A 345 -1.37 -5.47 -15.20
C GLY A 345 -2.42 -6.54 -14.89
N PHE A 346 -3.65 -6.16 -14.52
CA PHE A 346 -4.75 -7.09 -14.29
C PHE A 346 -5.65 -7.19 -15.54
N GLU A 347 -6.31 -8.34 -15.69
CA GLU A 347 -7.29 -8.58 -16.76
C GLU A 347 -8.72 -8.68 -16.22
N GLN A 348 -8.87 -9.15 -14.98
CA GLN A 348 -10.17 -9.42 -14.36
C GLN A 348 -10.37 -8.61 -13.08
N PRO A 349 -11.05 -7.44 -13.15
CA PRO A 349 -11.21 -6.57 -11.97
C PRO A 349 -12.23 -7.09 -10.94
N ILE A 350 -13.26 -7.84 -11.38
CA ILE A 350 -14.39 -8.27 -10.53
C ILE A 350 -14.54 -9.78 -10.52
N MET A 351 -14.34 -10.47 -11.66
CA MET A 351 -14.45 -11.93 -11.73
C MET A 351 -13.50 -12.60 -10.76
N THR A 352 -13.99 -13.55 -9.97
CA THR A 352 -13.17 -14.22 -8.95
C THR A 352 -12.20 -15.22 -9.59
N CYS A 353 -10.97 -15.27 -9.06
CA CYS A 353 -10.01 -16.29 -9.44
C CYS A 353 -10.40 -17.66 -8.85
N CYS A 354 -10.82 -17.71 -7.57
CA CYS A 354 -11.23 -18.95 -6.92
C CYS A 354 -12.74 -18.98 -6.72
N GLY A 355 -13.44 -19.79 -7.49
CA GLY A 355 -14.90 -19.84 -7.42
C GLY A 355 -15.53 -20.92 -8.29
N TYR A 356 -16.84 -20.76 -8.51
CA TYR A 356 -17.63 -21.65 -9.34
C TYR A 356 -18.73 -20.87 -10.06
N GLY A 357 -19.06 -21.27 -11.28
CA GLY A 357 -20.14 -20.71 -12.10
C GLY A 357 -19.67 -20.08 -13.41
N GLY A 358 -18.37 -19.78 -13.54
CA GLY A 358 -17.79 -19.14 -14.75
C GLY A 358 -18.18 -17.68 -14.92
N PRO A 359 -17.84 -17.08 -16.08
CA PRO A 359 -18.13 -15.68 -16.34
C PRO A 359 -19.62 -15.34 -16.20
N PRO A 360 -19.97 -14.08 -15.81
CA PRO A 360 -19.05 -12.94 -15.60
C PRO A 360 -18.41 -12.87 -14.22
N LEU A 361 -18.90 -13.60 -13.21
CA LEU A 361 -18.43 -13.43 -11.82
C LEU A 361 -17.59 -14.61 -11.30
N ASN A 362 -17.77 -15.81 -11.85
CA ASN A 362 -17.23 -17.07 -11.35
C ASN A 362 -17.51 -17.27 -9.84
N TYR A 363 -18.70 -16.88 -9.38
CA TYR A 363 -19.11 -16.87 -7.98
C TYR A 363 -20.47 -17.54 -7.78
N ASP A 364 -20.57 -18.47 -6.85
CA ASP A 364 -21.79 -19.09 -6.37
C ASP A 364 -21.76 -19.16 -4.84
N SER A 365 -22.71 -18.51 -4.17
CA SER A 365 -22.77 -18.40 -2.69
C SER A 365 -22.95 -19.74 -1.97
N ARG A 366 -23.29 -20.81 -2.69
CA ARG A 366 -23.49 -22.16 -2.12
C ARG A 366 -22.18 -22.93 -1.91
N ILE A 367 -21.09 -22.47 -2.52
CA ILE A 367 -19.78 -23.13 -2.45
C ILE A 367 -18.65 -22.11 -2.29
N SER A 368 -17.80 -22.29 -1.31
CA SER A 368 -16.64 -21.41 -1.07
C SER A 368 -15.39 -21.93 -1.78
N CYS A 369 -14.42 -21.05 -1.99
CA CYS A 369 -13.12 -21.37 -2.59
C CYS A 369 -12.49 -22.62 -1.94
N GLY A 370 -12.02 -23.57 -2.76
CA GLY A 370 -11.41 -24.84 -2.35
C GLY A 370 -12.42 -25.96 -2.03
N GLN A 371 -13.68 -25.62 -1.75
CA GLN A 371 -14.66 -26.64 -1.38
C GLN A 371 -15.11 -27.49 -2.55
N THR A 372 -15.48 -28.75 -2.24
CA THR A 372 -16.16 -29.66 -3.14
C THR A 372 -17.54 -30.01 -2.56
N LYS A 373 -18.61 -29.77 -3.34
CA LYS A 373 -19.99 -29.98 -2.93
C LYS A 373 -20.85 -30.56 -4.06
N ILE A 374 -21.97 -31.21 -3.72
CA ILE A 374 -22.98 -31.57 -4.70
C ILE A 374 -23.95 -30.37 -4.87
N LEU A 375 -23.94 -29.77 -6.06
CA LEU A 375 -24.87 -28.72 -6.45
C LEU A 375 -25.74 -29.22 -7.60
N ASN A 376 -27.05 -29.16 -7.42
CA ASN A 376 -28.01 -29.61 -8.42
C ASN A 376 -27.76 -31.04 -8.93
N GLY A 377 -27.34 -31.96 -8.02
CA GLY A 377 -27.04 -33.35 -8.35
C GLY A 377 -25.65 -33.61 -8.96
N THR A 378 -24.86 -32.59 -9.17
CA THR A 378 -23.51 -32.70 -9.75
C THR A 378 -22.45 -32.37 -8.70
N LEU A 379 -21.40 -33.20 -8.60
CA LEU A 379 -20.23 -32.93 -7.77
C LEU A 379 -19.37 -31.85 -8.43
N VAL A 380 -19.22 -30.71 -7.76
CA VAL A 380 -18.47 -29.56 -8.25
C VAL A 380 -17.43 -29.12 -7.22
N THR A 381 -16.32 -28.54 -7.71
CA THR A 381 -15.27 -27.97 -6.87
C THR A 381 -15.05 -26.52 -7.28
N ALA A 382 -15.09 -25.59 -6.31
CA ALA A 382 -14.66 -24.21 -6.52
C ALA A 382 -13.12 -24.17 -6.54
N LYS A 383 -12.55 -23.96 -7.73
CA LYS A 383 -11.10 -24.02 -7.96
C LYS A 383 -10.51 -22.65 -8.13
N GLY A 384 -9.21 -22.53 -7.82
CA GLY A 384 -8.39 -21.38 -8.21
C GLY A 384 -8.19 -21.34 -9.73
N CYS A 385 -8.08 -20.13 -10.28
CA CYS A 385 -7.71 -19.89 -11.67
C CYS A 385 -6.24 -20.30 -11.93
N PRO A 386 -5.84 -20.48 -13.22
CA PRO A 386 -4.46 -20.84 -13.55
C PRO A 386 -3.44 -19.77 -13.15
N ASP A 387 -3.79 -18.50 -13.31
CA ASP A 387 -2.96 -17.35 -12.96
C ASP A 387 -3.77 -16.33 -12.15
N SER A 388 -3.49 -16.27 -10.84
CA SER A 388 -4.15 -15.32 -9.95
C SER A 388 -3.63 -13.89 -10.09
N THR A 389 -2.49 -13.68 -10.77
CA THR A 389 -1.94 -12.34 -10.99
C THR A 389 -2.75 -11.51 -11.98
N GLU A 390 -3.58 -12.15 -12.81
CA GLU A 390 -4.51 -11.49 -13.73
C GLU A 390 -5.81 -11.00 -13.05
N HIS A 391 -6.08 -11.44 -11.81
CA HIS A 391 -7.34 -11.18 -11.11
C HIS A 391 -7.14 -10.25 -9.91
N VAL A 392 -8.05 -9.29 -9.75
CA VAL A 392 -8.11 -8.45 -8.54
C VAL A 392 -8.81 -9.20 -7.40
N SER A 393 -9.93 -9.88 -7.70
CA SER A 393 -10.73 -10.62 -6.72
C SER A 393 -10.26 -12.07 -6.58
N TRP A 394 -10.03 -12.53 -5.35
CA TRP A 394 -9.70 -13.92 -5.06
C TRP A 394 -10.93 -14.83 -5.08
N ASP A 395 -11.83 -14.66 -4.13
CA ASP A 395 -12.96 -15.58 -3.87
C ASP A 395 -14.34 -14.89 -3.91
N GLY A 396 -14.37 -13.65 -4.39
CA GLY A 396 -15.57 -12.81 -4.48
C GLY A 396 -15.80 -11.90 -3.27
N ILE A 397 -14.96 -12.01 -2.24
CA ILE A 397 -14.95 -11.17 -1.03
C ILE A 397 -13.56 -10.55 -0.85
N HIS A 398 -12.52 -11.37 -0.99
CA HIS A 398 -11.14 -11.04 -0.70
C HIS A 398 -10.34 -10.75 -1.99
N TYR A 399 -9.18 -10.14 -1.82
CA TYR A 399 -8.29 -9.75 -2.91
C TYR A 399 -7.20 -10.81 -3.11
N THR A 400 -6.67 -10.94 -4.34
CA THR A 400 -5.51 -11.79 -4.63
C THR A 400 -4.24 -11.23 -3.98
N GLU A 401 -3.20 -12.04 -3.86
CA GLU A 401 -1.88 -11.59 -3.42
C GLU A 401 -1.36 -10.44 -4.28
N ALA A 402 -1.51 -10.53 -5.61
CA ALA A 402 -1.07 -9.48 -6.53
C ALA A 402 -1.79 -8.15 -6.28
N ALA A 403 -3.10 -8.19 -6.05
CA ALA A 403 -3.87 -6.99 -5.71
C ALA A 403 -3.49 -6.44 -4.33
N ASN A 404 -3.28 -7.29 -3.33
CA ASN A 404 -2.80 -6.89 -2.00
C ASN A 404 -1.41 -6.26 -2.07
N GLN A 405 -0.51 -6.79 -2.91
CA GLN A 405 0.81 -6.22 -3.16
C GLN A 405 0.72 -4.81 -3.75
N TYR A 406 -0.11 -4.63 -4.77
CA TYR A 406 -0.34 -3.32 -5.37
C TYR A 406 -0.87 -2.33 -4.34
N VAL A 407 -1.94 -2.67 -3.61
CA VAL A 407 -2.54 -1.81 -2.59
C VAL A 407 -1.52 -1.45 -1.51
N SER A 408 -0.76 -2.41 -1.01
CA SER A 408 0.29 -2.20 0.00
C SER A 408 1.38 -1.25 -0.50
N SER A 409 1.82 -1.42 -1.76
CA SER A 409 2.80 -0.53 -2.36
C SER A 409 2.33 0.92 -2.40
N GLN A 410 1.03 1.14 -2.66
CA GLN A 410 0.43 2.48 -2.69
C GLN A 410 0.26 3.07 -1.27
N ILE A 411 -0.15 2.25 -0.28
CA ILE A 411 -0.19 2.67 1.13
C ILE A 411 1.18 3.20 1.57
N LEU A 412 2.24 2.44 1.29
CA LEU A 412 3.60 2.77 1.69
C LEU A 412 4.18 4.02 1.01
N THR A 413 3.54 4.55 -0.04
CA THR A 413 3.89 5.87 -0.59
C THR A 413 3.50 7.02 0.33
N GLY A 414 2.58 6.81 1.28
CA GLY A 414 2.00 7.85 2.14
C GLY A 414 1.01 8.80 1.46
N LYS A 415 0.75 8.63 0.15
CA LYS A 415 -0.16 9.51 -0.61
C LYS A 415 -1.64 9.34 -0.27
N PHE A 416 -1.99 8.20 0.31
CA PHE A 416 -3.35 7.84 0.68
C PHE A 416 -3.56 7.86 2.20
N SER A 417 -2.65 8.48 2.94
CA SER A 417 -2.73 8.67 4.38
C SER A 417 -3.09 10.12 4.75
N ASP A 418 -3.82 10.30 5.83
CA ASP A 418 -4.14 11.58 6.42
C ASP A 418 -4.01 11.50 7.96
N PRO A 419 -3.05 12.23 8.57
CA PRO A 419 -2.04 13.06 7.91
C PRO A 419 -1.08 12.24 7.04
N PRO A 420 -0.41 12.86 6.03
CA PRO A 420 0.63 12.23 5.25
C PRO A 420 1.77 11.73 6.15
N PHE A 421 2.30 10.53 5.87
CA PHE A 421 3.36 9.92 6.70
C PHE A 421 4.61 10.80 6.89
N SER A 422 4.91 11.68 5.92
CA SER A 422 6.10 12.54 5.96
C SER A 422 6.05 13.65 7.01
N ASP A 423 4.85 14.06 7.45
CA ASP A 423 4.71 15.32 8.20
C ASP A 423 4.69 15.13 9.72
N GLU A 424 4.37 13.94 10.23
CA GLU A 424 4.13 13.72 11.66
C GLU A 424 4.90 12.55 12.30
N MET A 425 5.83 11.89 11.58
CA MET A 425 6.60 10.76 12.11
C MET A 425 8.12 11.01 12.15
N PRO A 426 8.61 12.05 12.87
CA PRO A 426 10.02 12.44 12.84
C PRO A 426 10.97 11.39 13.44
N PHE A 427 10.49 10.46 14.26
CA PHE A 427 11.32 9.45 14.93
C PHE A 427 11.48 8.16 14.14
N LEU A 428 10.70 7.94 13.07
CA LEU A 428 10.54 6.64 12.43
C LEU A 428 10.98 6.64 10.96
N LEU A 429 11.34 7.80 10.41
CA LEU A 429 11.81 7.91 9.04
C LEU A 429 13.31 7.70 8.97
N LYS A 430 13.75 6.50 8.61
CA LYS A 430 15.10 6.26 8.09
C LYS A 430 15.02 6.25 6.57
N LEU A 431 15.59 7.27 5.94
CA LEU A 431 15.79 7.28 4.50
C LEU A 431 16.81 6.19 4.15
N LYS A 432 16.36 5.06 3.66
CA LYS A 432 17.23 4.09 3.01
C LYS A 432 17.40 4.50 1.57
N PHE A 433 18.61 4.92 1.21
CA PHE A 433 19.00 4.93 -0.20
C PHE A 433 19.07 3.47 -0.65
N GLN A 434 18.23 3.07 -1.59
CA GLN A 434 18.39 1.75 -2.22
C GLN A 434 19.77 1.72 -2.89
N LYS A 435 20.58 0.73 -2.48
CA LYS A 435 21.86 0.42 -3.11
C LYS A 435 21.65 -0.23 -4.46
#